data_6a2c905e655ac553de911b4af734a6f9
#
_entry.id   6a2c905e655ac553de911b4af734a6f9
#
_cell.length_a   1.000
_cell.length_b   1.000
_cell.length_c   1.000
_cell.angle_alpha   90.00
_cell.angle_beta   90.00
_cell.angle_gamma   90.00
#
_symmetry.space_group_name_H-M   'P 1'
#
loop_
_entity.id
_entity.type
_entity.pdbx_description
1 polymer ?
#
loop_
_entity_poly.entity_id
_entity_poly.type
_entity_poly.pdbx_seq_one_letter_code
_entity_poly.pdbx_strand_id
1 'polypeptide(L)'
;MYNIAVVEDEKDLNNLIKIYLEKEGYSVTSFVDGESALENTGDNFHLWILDIMLGDDVSGYDIIKKIRENNDVVPVIFTSARDKDLDKIIGLELGSDDYITKPYSPKELVLRVNNIIKRVYKNDSSKMLCDGYSINIEKRIVTDNDVEINLTTLEFDLLKMFVTNKNKSFSRDDILNNIWGSNYFGTDRVVDDLVRRLRKKMPRININTIYGYGYRLS
;
A
#
# COMPACT_ATOMS: atom_id res chain seq x y z
N MET A 1 -5.76 15.07 5.38
CA MET A 1 -4.48 15.63 4.90
C MET A 1 -3.39 14.86 5.62
N TYR A 2 -2.37 14.35 4.92
CA TYR A 2 -1.29 13.59 5.58
C TYR A 2 -0.21 14.55 6.06
N ASN A 3 0.32 14.31 7.27
CA ASN A 3 1.37 15.12 7.88
C ASN A 3 2.71 14.39 7.69
N ILE A 4 3.71 15.08 7.15
CA ILE A 4 5.04 14.53 6.90
C ILE A 4 6.05 15.31 7.72
N ALA A 5 6.92 14.60 8.45
CA ALA A 5 8.07 15.16 9.11
C ALA A 5 9.30 15.07 8.19
N VAL A 6 10.06 16.15 8.07
CA VAL A 6 11.30 16.22 7.30
C VAL A 6 12.42 16.63 8.24
N VAL A 7 13.47 15.84 8.35
CA VAL A 7 14.66 16.13 9.16
C VAL A 7 15.86 16.20 8.22
N GLU A 8 16.38 17.38 8.04
CA GLU A 8 17.49 17.71 7.13
C GLU A 8 18.19 18.97 7.63
N ASP A 9 19.47 18.91 7.90
CA ASP A 9 20.26 20.02 8.46
C ASP A 9 20.62 21.08 7.41
N GLU A 10 20.69 20.71 6.14
CA GLU A 10 20.88 21.67 5.05
C GLU A 10 19.58 22.42 4.77
N LYS A 11 19.50 23.66 5.28
CA LYS A 11 18.27 24.48 5.26
C LYS A 11 17.68 24.68 3.86
N ASP A 12 18.51 24.84 2.83
CA ASP A 12 18.05 25.06 1.47
C ASP A 12 17.40 23.79 0.90
N LEU A 13 18.01 22.63 1.15
CA LEU A 13 17.44 21.33 0.76
C LEU A 13 16.17 21.02 1.56
N ASN A 14 16.18 21.26 2.87
CA ASN A 14 15.01 21.09 3.72
C ASN A 14 13.82 21.90 3.21
N ASN A 15 14.03 23.20 2.94
CA ASN A 15 12.99 24.08 2.41
C ASN A 15 12.53 23.64 1.00
N LEU A 16 13.44 23.18 0.15
CA LEU A 16 13.10 22.68 -1.17
C LEU A 16 12.20 21.44 -1.09
N ILE A 17 12.55 20.47 -0.24
CA ILE A 17 11.73 19.27 0.00
C ILE A 17 10.33 19.68 0.49
N LYS A 18 10.26 20.57 1.47
CA LYS A 18 8.98 21.09 2.00
C LYS A 18 8.10 21.65 0.91
N ILE A 19 8.62 22.57 0.08
CA ILE A 19 7.85 23.19 -1.02
C ILE A 19 7.29 22.15 -1.99
N TYR A 20 8.09 21.13 -2.36
CA TYR A 20 7.65 20.10 -3.28
C TYR A 20 6.56 19.21 -2.70
N LEU A 21 6.65 18.84 -1.42
CA LEU A 21 5.66 18.04 -0.73
C LEU A 21 4.35 18.81 -0.50
N GLU A 22 4.44 20.09 -0.11
CA GLU A 22 3.27 20.97 0.07
C GLU A 22 2.50 21.17 -1.24
N LYS A 23 3.19 21.26 -2.38
CA LYS A 23 2.54 21.30 -3.71
C LYS A 23 1.71 20.04 -4.03
N GLU A 24 2.08 18.90 -3.48
CA GLU A 24 1.33 17.65 -3.61
C GLU A 24 0.17 17.52 -2.61
N GLY A 25 -0.04 18.54 -1.77
CA GLY A 25 -1.14 18.59 -0.82
C GLY A 25 -0.85 17.94 0.54
N TYR A 26 0.42 17.74 0.88
CA TYR A 26 0.84 17.30 2.22
C TYR A 26 0.96 18.48 3.18
N SER A 27 0.78 18.22 4.49
CA SER A 27 1.21 19.12 5.55
C SER A 27 2.64 18.74 5.95
N VAL A 28 3.57 19.69 6.00
CA VAL A 28 4.98 19.39 6.26
C VAL A 28 5.50 20.14 7.47
N THR A 29 6.03 19.39 8.43
CA THR A 29 6.80 19.90 9.56
C THR A 29 8.28 19.63 9.30
N SER A 30 9.10 20.68 9.31
CA SER A 30 10.53 20.59 9.03
C SER A 30 11.35 20.79 10.30
N PHE A 31 12.34 19.93 10.50
CA PHE A 31 13.36 20.00 11.55
C PHE A 31 14.73 20.17 10.89
N VAL A 32 15.56 21.04 11.42
CA VAL A 32 16.90 21.31 10.92
C VAL A 32 18.00 20.72 11.79
N ASP A 33 17.62 20.01 12.84
CA ASP A 33 18.50 19.31 13.77
C ASP A 33 17.83 18.07 14.33
N GLY A 34 18.62 17.12 14.82
CA GLY A 34 18.13 15.85 15.34
C GLY A 34 17.46 15.96 16.70
N GLU A 35 17.90 16.90 17.56
CA GLU A 35 17.33 17.07 18.90
C GLU A 35 15.87 17.50 18.82
N SER A 36 15.56 18.53 18.03
CA SER A 36 14.19 18.99 17.83
C SER A 36 13.30 17.91 17.20
N ALA A 37 13.85 17.08 16.32
CA ALA A 37 13.11 15.95 15.76
C ALA A 37 12.80 14.88 16.81
N LEU A 38 13.76 14.54 17.69
CA LEU A 38 13.57 13.56 18.77
C LEU A 38 12.46 13.96 19.73
N GLU A 39 12.37 15.24 20.11
CA GLU A 39 11.31 15.74 20.99
C GLU A 39 9.90 15.57 20.40
N ASN A 40 9.78 15.51 19.08
CA ASN A 40 8.51 15.43 18.35
C ASN A 40 8.20 14.04 17.80
N THR A 41 8.95 12.99 18.17
CA THR A 41 8.71 11.61 17.69
C THR A 41 7.38 11.01 18.16
N GLY A 42 6.75 11.57 19.20
CA GLY A 42 5.43 11.19 19.69
C GLY A 42 4.25 11.81 18.94
N ASP A 43 4.50 12.75 18.01
CA ASP A 43 3.46 13.43 17.26
C ASP A 43 2.86 12.56 16.16
N ASN A 44 1.63 12.91 15.73
CA ASN A 44 0.90 12.16 14.71
C ASN A 44 1.40 12.48 13.29
N PHE A 45 2.61 12.06 12.96
CA PHE A 45 3.11 12.06 11.59
C PHE A 45 2.70 10.79 10.85
N HIS A 46 2.48 10.94 9.54
CA HIS A 46 2.11 9.84 8.65
C HIS A 46 3.32 9.28 7.87
N LEU A 47 4.42 10.01 7.84
CA LEU A 47 5.69 9.60 7.24
C LEU A 47 6.81 10.49 7.76
N TRP A 48 7.98 9.90 7.98
CA TRP A 48 9.20 10.61 8.30
C TRP A 48 10.19 10.50 7.14
N ILE A 49 10.84 11.62 6.80
CA ILE A 49 11.99 11.69 5.91
C ILE A 49 13.16 12.13 6.77
N LEU A 50 14.17 11.27 6.89
CA LEU A 50 15.29 11.45 7.80
C LEU A 50 16.60 11.45 7.02
N ASP A 51 17.35 12.55 7.08
CA ASP A 51 18.78 12.47 6.75
C ASP A 51 19.47 11.61 7.82
N ILE A 52 20.33 10.70 7.37
CA ILE A 52 21.14 9.90 8.27
C ILE A 52 22.23 10.74 8.93
N MET A 53 22.81 11.68 8.19
CA MET A 53 23.92 12.51 8.64
C MET A 53 23.45 13.93 8.94
N LEU A 54 22.98 14.14 10.14
CA LEU A 54 22.70 15.46 10.68
C LEU A 54 24.01 16.03 11.29
N GLY A 55 24.21 17.31 11.20
CA GLY A 55 25.46 17.97 11.64
C GLY A 55 25.67 18.04 13.16
N ASP A 56 24.86 17.34 13.95
CA ASP A 56 24.87 17.27 15.41
C ASP A 56 25.20 15.84 15.93
N ASP A 57 25.10 15.64 17.25
CA ASP A 57 25.37 14.35 17.89
C ASP A 57 24.23 13.31 17.65
N VAL A 58 23.10 13.72 17.07
CA VAL A 58 21.93 12.89 16.81
C VAL A 58 21.87 12.51 15.33
N SER A 59 21.91 11.23 15.04
CA SER A 59 21.78 10.70 13.67
C SER A 59 20.33 10.36 13.32
N GLY A 60 20.02 10.24 12.02
CA GLY A 60 18.74 9.71 11.56
C GLY A 60 18.45 8.30 12.08
N TYR A 61 19.49 7.51 12.38
CA TYR A 61 19.35 6.20 13.02
C TYR A 61 18.85 6.27 14.47
N ASP A 62 19.22 7.31 15.21
CA ASP A 62 18.75 7.48 16.59
C ASP A 62 17.29 7.93 16.60
N ILE A 63 16.92 8.76 15.63
CA ILE A 63 15.54 9.22 15.45
C ILE A 63 14.62 8.04 15.11
N ILE A 64 15.00 7.16 14.15
CA ILE A 64 14.13 6.02 13.80
C ILE A 64 13.97 5.05 14.97
N LYS A 65 15.02 4.79 15.76
CA LYS A 65 14.91 3.98 16.97
C LYS A 65 13.86 4.55 17.92
N LYS A 66 13.88 5.86 18.14
CA LYS A 66 12.91 6.53 19.02
C LYS A 66 11.50 6.51 18.44
N ILE A 67 11.35 6.68 17.12
CA ILE A 67 10.06 6.52 16.43
C ILE A 67 9.51 5.12 16.64
N ARG A 68 10.34 4.07 16.51
CA ARG A 68 9.91 2.67 16.67
C ARG A 68 9.51 2.32 18.10
N GLU A 69 10.05 2.99 19.11
CA GLU A 69 9.57 2.87 20.49
C GLU A 69 8.15 3.42 20.66
N ASN A 70 7.80 4.49 19.96
CA ASN A 70 6.51 5.16 20.06
C ASN A 70 5.47 4.62 19.07
N ASN A 71 5.91 4.28 17.85
CA ASN A 71 5.06 3.80 16.75
C ASN A 71 5.89 2.98 15.75
N ASP A 72 5.73 1.67 15.78
CA ASP A 72 6.47 0.73 14.93
C ASP A 72 5.98 0.66 13.48
N VAL A 73 4.80 1.22 13.18
CA VAL A 73 4.16 1.12 11.85
C VAL A 73 4.28 2.39 11.00
N VAL A 74 4.69 3.55 11.57
CA VAL A 74 4.83 4.77 10.78
C VAL A 74 5.97 4.63 9.78
N PRO A 75 5.73 4.89 8.46
CA PRO A 75 6.76 4.73 7.46
C PRO A 75 7.89 5.77 7.58
N VAL A 76 9.10 5.31 7.27
CA VAL A 76 10.33 6.11 7.32
C VAL A 76 11.10 5.97 6.02
N ILE A 77 11.50 7.09 5.42
CA ILE A 77 12.43 7.17 4.29
C ILE A 77 13.74 7.74 4.81
N PHE A 78 14.84 7.04 4.56
CA PHE A 78 16.17 7.63 4.76
C PHE A 78 16.66 8.36 3.51
N THR A 79 17.31 9.52 3.74
CA THR A 79 18.14 10.19 2.74
C THR A 79 19.60 10.18 3.23
N SER A 80 20.57 9.98 2.34
CA SER A 80 21.98 9.95 2.74
C SER A 80 22.93 10.19 1.58
N ALA A 81 24.05 10.84 1.87
CA ALA A 81 25.19 10.92 0.96
C ALA A 81 26.01 9.61 0.88
N ARG A 82 25.72 8.64 1.74
CA ARG A 82 26.40 7.34 1.76
C ARG A 82 25.76 6.37 0.77
N ASP A 83 26.58 5.86 -0.11
CA ASP A 83 26.19 4.92 -1.18
C ASP A 83 26.56 3.44 -0.84
N LYS A 84 27.07 3.17 0.35
CA LYS A 84 27.52 1.84 0.71
C LYS A 84 26.32 0.94 0.97
N ASP A 85 26.37 -0.26 0.41
CA ASP A 85 25.32 -1.30 0.62
C ASP A 85 25.09 -1.59 2.11
N LEU A 86 26.12 -1.43 2.95
CA LEU A 86 26.03 -1.61 4.39
C LEU A 86 25.07 -0.62 5.07
N ASP A 87 25.10 0.65 4.65
CA ASP A 87 24.22 1.69 5.21
C ASP A 87 22.75 1.45 4.84
N LYS A 88 22.52 0.92 3.62
CA LYS A 88 21.17 0.49 3.17
C LYS A 88 20.66 -0.70 4.00
N ILE A 89 21.53 -1.68 4.27
CA ILE A 89 21.19 -2.85 5.09
C ILE A 89 20.84 -2.41 6.52
N ILE A 90 21.64 -1.55 7.14
CA ILE A 90 21.36 -1.00 8.49
C ILE A 90 20.02 -0.26 8.50
N GLY A 91 19.72 0.57 7.50
CA GLY A 91 18.44 1.27 7.39
C GLY A 91 17.26 0.31 7.35
N LEU A 92 17.36 -0.76 6.56
CA LEU A 92 16.33 -1.80 6.46
C LEU A 92 16.17 -2.60 7.76
N GLU A 93 17.27 -2.95 8.44
CA GLU A 93 17.24 -3.64 9.75
C GLU A 93 16.58 -2.80 10.84
N LEU A 94 16.73 -1.47 10.77
CA LEU A 94 16.05 -0.53 11.67
C LEU A 94 14.58 -0.31 11.31
N GLY A 95 14.10 -0.94 10.23
CA GLY A 95 12.71 -0.88 9.82
C GLY A 95 12.33 0.34 8.99
N SER A 96 13.26 0.90 8.18
CA SER A 96 12.91 1.90 7.18
C SER A 96 12.13 1.28 6.01
N ASP A 97 11.28 2.07 5.39
CA ASP A 97 10.45 1.67 4.24
C ASP A 97 11.12 1.94 2.90
N ASP A 98 12.04 2.89 2.84
CA ASP A 98 12.81 3.23 1.65
C ASP A 98 14.12 3.94 2.02
N TYR A 99 15.05 4.00 1.05
CA TYR A 99 16.35 4.62 1.16
C TYR A 99 16.70 5.36 -0.13
N ILE A 100 17.10 6.64 -0.04
CA ILE A 100 17.43 7.47 -1.20
C ILE A 100 18.84 8.02 -1.02
N THR A 101 19.71 7.79 -2.01
CA THR A 101 21.08 8.33 -2.03
C THR A 101 21.10 9.76 -2.57
N LYS A 102 21.80 10.65 -1.89
CA LYS A 102 22.12 12.01 -2.38
C LYS A 102 23.25 11.95 -3.43
N PRO A 103 23.17 12.73 -4.53
CA PRO A 103 22.11 13.67 -4.85
C PRO A 103 20.89 13.02 -5.47
N TYR A 104 19.70 13.45 -5.09
CA TYR A 104 18.44 13.00 -5.66
C TYR A 104 17.59 14.17 -6.16
N SER A 105 16.67 13.88 -7.07
CA SER A 105 15.68 14.86 -7.50
C SER A 105 14.56 15.01 -6.47
N PRO A 106 14.11 16.22 -6.09
CA PRO A 106 12.93 16.41 -5.25
C PRO A 106 11.69 15.72 -5.80
N LYS A 107 11.56 15.61 -7.12
CA LYS A 107 10.48 14.86 -7.75
C LYS A 107 10.57 13.35 -7.48
N GLU A 108 11.77 12.79 -7.41
CA GLU A 108 11.96 11.37 -7.07
C GLU A 108 11.51 11.11 -5.63
N LEU A 109 11.92 11.96 -4.69
CA LEU A 109 11.48 11.87 -3.29
C LEU A 109 9.95 11.93 -3.18
N VAL A 110 9.32 12.88 -3.86
CA VAL A 110 7.84 13.00 -3.89
C VAL A 110 7.17 11.74 -4.44
N LEU A 111 7.68 11.15 -5.52
CA LEU A 111 7.13 9.91 -6.06
C LEU A 111 7.22 8.76 -5.06
N ARG A 112 8.32 8.63 -4.32
CA ARG A 112 8.50 7.61 -3.27
C ARG A 112 7.55 7.84 -2.10
N VAL A 113 7.43 9.08 -1.63
CA VAL A 113 6.45 9.47 -0.60
C VAL A 113 5.03 9.10 -1.04
N ASN A 114 4.63 9.48 -2.27
CA ASN A 114 3.31 9.16 -2.81
C ASN A 114 3.05 7.64 -2.83
N ASN A 115 4.04 6.85 -3.24
CA ASN A 115 3.93 5.39 -3.27
C ASN A 115 3.78 4.79 -1.88
N ILE A 116 4.54 5.27 -0.90
CA ILE A 116 4.47 4.79 0.49
C ILE A 116 3.15 5.19 1.13
N ILE A 117 2.74 6.46 1.03
CA ILE A 117 1.46 6.94 1.57
C ILE A 117 0.29 6.16 0.95
N LYS A 118 0.33 5.91 -0.37
CA LYS A 118 -0.68 5.10 -1.03
C LYS A 118 -0.69 3.65 -0.53
N ARG A 119 0.48 3.05 -0.32
CA ARG A 119 0.63 1.68 0.18
C ARG A 119 0.12 1.54 1.61
N VAL A 120 0.47 2.49 2.51
CA VAL A 120 0.19 2.38 3.94
C VAL A 120 -1.20 2.91 4.30
N TYR A 121 -1.61 4.05 3.75
CA TYR A 121 -2.82 4.76 4.21
C TYR A 121 -3.95 4.81 3.18
N LYS A 122 -3.66 4.76 1.86
CA LYS A 122 -4.70 4.71 0.84
C LYS A 122 -5.14 3.28 0.52
N ASN A 123 -4.80 2.33 1.38
CA ASN A 123 -5.31 0.96 1.32
C ASN A 123 -6.84 0.86 1.55
N ASP A 124 -7.54 1.98 1.79
CA ASP A 124 -8.99 2.02 1.60
C ASP A 124 -9.41 1.97 0.12
N SER A 125 -8.50 2.27 -0.82
CA SER A 125 -8.78 2.10 -2.26
C SER A 125 -8.68 0.64 -2.72
N SER A 126 -8.11 -0.27 -1.94
CA SER A 126 -8.20 -1.71 -2.17
C SER A 126 -9.49 -2.32 -1.60
N LYS A 127 -10.23 -1.58 -0.78
CA LYS A 127 -11.58 -1.97 -0.36
C LYS A 127 -12.58 -1.56 -1.43
N MET A 128 -13.06 -2.52 -2.17
CA MET A 128 -14.16 -2.36 -3.12
C MET A 128 -15.46 -2.71 -2.42
N LEU A 129 -16.43 -1.81 -2.49
CA LEU A 129 -17.80 -2.14 -2.07
C LEU A 129 -18.54 -2.76 -3.25
N CYS A 130 -19.05 -3.96 -3.06
CA CYS A 130 -19.83 -4.68 -4.06
C CYS A 130 -21.01 -5.39 -3.40
N ASP A 131 -22.21 -5.00 -3.77
CA ASP A 131 -23.48 -5.61 -3.31
C ASP A 131 -23.58 -5.72 -1.77
N GLY A 132 -23.04 -4.72 -1.05
CA GLY A 132 -23.02 -4.65 0.41
C GLY A 132 -21.87 -5.41 1.08
N TYR A 133 -20.95 -5.99 0.30
CA TYR A 133 -19.72 -6.58 0.80
C TYR A 133 -18.55 -5.60 0.69
N SER A 134 -17.66 -5.61 1.67
CA SER A 134 -16.37 -4.92 1.61
C SER A 134 -15.28 -5.92 1.22
N ILE A 135 -14.60 -5.68 0.11
CA ILE A 135 -13.62 -6.59 -0.50
C ILE A 135 -12.27 -5.90 -0.50
N ASN A 136 -11.32 -6.43 0.26
CA ASN A 136 -9.92 -5.99 0.23
C ASN A 136 -9.13 -6.91 -0.71
N ILE A 137 -8.77 -6.40 -1.89
CA ILE A 137 -8.09 -7.18 -2.93
C ILE A 137 -6.67 -7.58 -2.51
N GLU A 138 -5.95 -6.70 -1.83
CA GLU A 138 -4.54 -6.96 -1.43
C GLU A 138 -4.45 -7.98 -0.30
N LYS A 139 -5.28 -7.80 0.74
CA LYS A 139 -5.32 -8.71 1.89
C LYS A 139 -6.08 -10.00 1.60
N ARG A 140 -6.78 -10.08 0.45
CA ARG A 140 -7.68 -11.22 0.08
C ARG A 140 -8.76 -11.47 1.13
N ILE A 141 -9.29 -10.40 1.73
CA ILE A 141 -10.33 -10.43 2.77
C ILE A 141 -11.65 -9.92 2.20
N VAL A 142 -12.72 -10.60 2.52
CA VAL A 142 -14.11 -10.17 2.24
C VAL A 142 -14.86 -10.08 3.55
N THR A 143 -15.55 -8.97 3.79
CA THR A 143 -16.38 -8.81 4.98
C THR A 143 -17.82 -8.44 4.62
N ASP A 144 -18.73 -8.90 5.46
CA ASP A 144 -20.15 -8.52 5.50
C ASP A 144 -20.45 -7.90 6.86
N ASN A 145 -20.72 -6.60 6.93
CA ASN A 145 -20.92 -5.87 8.20
C ASN A 145 -19.81 -6.18 9.22
N ASP A 146 -18.54 -6.06 8.79
CA ASP A 146 -17.32 -6.33 9.56
C ASP A 146 -17.10 -7.80 9.97
N VAL A 147 -17.96 -8.72 9.56
CA VAL A 147 -17.76 -10.17 9.73
C VAL A 147 -17.04 -10.74 8.51
N GLU A 148 -15.92 -11.42 8.72
CA GLU A 148 -15.13 -12.00 7.64
C GLU A 148 -15.83 -13.20 7.00
N ILE A 149 -15.87 -13.21 5.66
CA ILE A 149 -16.35 -14.35 4.85
C ILE A 149 -15.15 -15.14 4.36
N ASN A 150 -15.03 -16.38 4.83
CA ASN A 150 -13.95 -17.27 4.42
C ASN A 150 -14.15 -17.79 3.00
N LEU A 151 -13.44 -17.21 2.04
CA LEU A 151 -13.35 -17.68 0.67
C LEU A 151 -12.09 -18.54 0.47
N THR A 152 -12.22 -19.61 -0.31
CA THR A 152 -11.05 -20.34 -0.81
C THR A 152 -10.28 -19.47 -1.82
N THR A 153 -9.04 -19.85 -2.13
CA THR A 153 -8.21 -19.11 -3.11
C THR A 153 -8.93 -18.93 -4.44
N LEU A 154 -9.51 -19.99 -5.00
CA LEU A 154 -10.23 -19.93 -6.29
C LEU A 154 -11.52 -19.10 -6.21
N GLU A 155 -12.27 -19.18 -5.11
CA GLU A 155 -13.46 -18.35 -4.91
C GLU A 155 -13.11 -16.85 -4.82
N PHE A 156 -12.02 -16.53 -4.13
CA PHE A 156 -11.52 -15.16 -4.06
C PHE A 156 -11.02 -14.66 -5.42
N ASP A 157 -10.27 -15.48 -6.18
CA ASP A 157 -9.76 -15.11 -7.50
C ASP A 157 -10.88 -14.87 -8.50
N LEU A 158 -11.95 -15.70 -8.44
CA LEU A 158 -13.18 -15.50 -9.23
C LEU A 158 -13.87 -14.18 -8.84
N LEU A 159 -14.04 -13.92 -7.54
CA LEU A 159 -14.60 -12.67 -7.03
C LEU A 159 -13.78 -11.47 -7.53
N LYS A 160 -12.46 -11.50 -7.35
CA LYS A 160 -11.55 -10.46 -7.80
C LYS A 160 -11.70 -10.19 -9.30
N MET A 161 -11.72 -11.24 -10.13
CA MET A 161 -11.90 -11.11 -11.57
C MET A 161 -13.19 -10.36 -11.92
N PHE A 162 -14.30 -10.66 -11.25
CA PHE A 162 -15.58 -10.01 -11.47
C PHE A 162 -15.61 -8.56 -10.96
N VAL A 163 -15.17 -8.30 -9.73
CA VAL A 163 -15.26 -6.96 -9.13
C VAL A 163 -14.35 -5.94 -9.80
N THR A 164 -13.20 -6.38 -10.32
CA THR A 164 -12.29 -5.54 -11.08
C THR A 164 -12.77 -5.28 -12.51
N ASN A 165 -13.74 -6.07 -12.99
CA ASN A 165 -14.31 -5.95 -14.34
C ASN A 165 -15.84 -5.91 -14.30
N LYS A 166 -16.41 -5.08 -13.44
CA LYS A 166 -17.87 -4.97 -13.27
C LYS A 166 -18.55 -4.70 -14.62
N ASN A 167 -19.69 -5.33 -14.84
CA ASN A 167 -20.49 -5.29 -16.09
C ASN A 167 -19.84 -5.96 -17.31
N LYS A 168 -18.61 -6.48 -17.22
CA LYS A 168 -18.02 -7.28 -18.31
C LYS A 168 -18.50 -8.71 -18.24
N SER A 169 -18.87 -9.25 -19.40
CA SER A 169 -19.26 -10.67 -19.56
C SER A 169 -18.00 -11.50 -19.83
N PHE A 170 -17.91 -12.65 -19.15
CA PHE A 170 -16.83 -13.61 -19.34
C PHE A 170 -17.42 -14.94 -19.80
N SER A 171 -16.85 -15.55 -20.83
CA SER A 171 -17.17 -16.92 -21.19
C SER A 171 -16.67 -17.91 -20.12
N ARG A 172 -17.18 -19.15 -20.13
CA ARG A 172 -16.65 -20.20 -19.25
C ARG A 172 -15.18 -20.45 -19.50
N ASP A 173 -14.76 -20.43 -20.76
CA ASP A 173 -13.36 -20.61 -21.15
C ASP A 173 -12.49 -19.45 -20.66
N ASP A 174 -12.96 -18.19 -20.73
CA ASP A 174 -12.24 -17.04 -20.16
C ASP A 174 -12.02 -17.23 -18.66
N ILE A 175 -13.07 -17.61 -17.93
CA ILE A 175 -12.99 -17.84 -16.49
C ILE A 175 -12.03 -19.01 -16.18
N LEU A 176 -12.17 -20.10 -16.92
CA LEU A 176 -11.31 -21.29 -16.76
C LEU A 176 -9.84 -20.91 -16.93
N ASN A 177 -9.51 -20.25 -18.03
CA ASN A 177 -8.13 -19.84 -18.35
C ASN A 177 -7.57 -18.86 -17.34
N ASN A 178 -8.37 -17.90 -16.84
CA ASN A 178 -7.90 -16.92 -15.88
C ASN A 178 -7.70 -17.48 -14.47
N ILE A 179 -8.52 -18.46 -14.05
CA ILE A 179 -8.52 -18.98 -12.69
C ILE A 179 -7.63 -20.22 -12.55
N TRP A 180 -7.66 -21.14 -13.52
CA TRP A 180 -6.87 -22.38 -13.49
C TRP A 180 -5.65 -22.37 -14.41
N GLY A 181 -5.56 -21.39 -15.33
CA GLY A 181 -4.48 -21.30 -16.31
C GLY A 181 -4.77 -22.06 -17.61
N SER A 182 -4.06 -21.66 -18.68
CA SER A 182 -4.26 -22.19 -20.04
C SER A 182 -3.92 -23.69 -20.20
N ASN A 183 -3.20 -24.28 -19.23
CA ASN A 183 -2.83 -25.70 -19.25
C ASN A 183 -3.76 -26.59 -18.43
N TYR A 184 -4.94 -26.12 -18.04
CA TYR A 184 -5.89 -26.91 -17.30
C TYR A 184 -6.69 -27.83 -18.23
N PHE A 185 -6.65 -29.13 -18.00
CA PHE A 185 -7.31 -30.14 -18.82
C PHE A 185 -8.71 -30.56 -18.33
N GLY A 186 -9.32 -29.80 -17.41
CA GLY A 186 -10.67 -30.07 -16.89
C GLY A 186 -11.76 -29.50 -17.79
N THR A 187 -13.01 -29.87 -17.47
CA THR A 187 -14.20 -29.34 -18.17
C THR A 187 -14.65 -28.01 -17.59
N ASP A 188 -15.35 -27.20 -18.37
CA ASP A 188 -15.98 -25.93 -18.00
C ASP A 188 -17.00 -26.03 -16.83
N ARG A 189 -17.46 -27.23 -16.49
CA ARG A 189 -18.34 -27.51 -15.33
C ARG A 189 -17.74 -27.07 -14.00
N VAL A 190 -16.40 -27.05 -13.87
CA VAL A 190 -15.74 -26.56 -12.65
C VAL A 190 -16.01 -25.06 -12.41
N VAL A 191 -16.23 -24.29 -13.48
CA VAL A 191 -16.60 -22.88 -13.41
C VAL A 191 -18.00 -22.72 -12.81
N ASP A 192 -18.97 -23.52 -13.29
CA ASP A 192 -20.36 -23.47 -12.79
C ASP A 192 -20.41 -23.83 -11.30
N ASP A 193 -19.64 -24.84 -10.89
CA ASP A 193 -19.52 -25.23 -9.48
C ASP A 193 -18.87 -24.14 -8.63
N LEU A 194 -17.81 -23.49 -9.12
CA LEU A 194 -17.13 -22.41 -8.42
C LEU A 194 -18.06 -21.20 -8.24
N VAL A 195 -18.80 -20.80 -9.29
CA VAL A 195 -19.80 -19.72 -9.21
C VAL A 195 -20.90 -20.06 -8.21
N ARG A 196 -21.40 -21.32 -8.22
CA ARG A 196 -22.42 -21.79 -7.27
C ARG A 196 -21.93 -21.69 -5.82
N ARG A 197 -20.68 -22.10 -5.54
CA ARG A 197 -20.07 -22.00 -4.21
C ARG A 197 -19.90 -20.54 -3.78
N LEU A 198 -19.43 -19.66 -4.66
CA LEU A 198 -19.28 -18.24 -4.36
C LEU A 198 -20.63 -17.60 -4.04
N ARG A 199 -21.68 -17.84 -4.85
CA ARG A 199 -23.05 -17.36 -4.57
C ARG A 199 -23.60 -17.87 -3.24
N LYS A 200 -23.27 -19.11 -2.85
CA LYS A 200 -23.69 -19.67 -1.55
C LYS A 200 -23.07 -18.92 -0.38
N LYS A 201 -21.80 -18.52 -0.49
CA LYS A 201 -21.07 -17.77 0.57
C LYS A 201 -21.42 -16.29 0.56
N MET A 202 -21.74 -15.74 -0.60
CA MET A 202 -22.08 -14.33 -0.82
C MET A 202 -23.46 -14.21 -1.49
N PRO A 203 -24.57 -14.48 -0.77
CA PRO A 203 -25.89 -14.59 -1.39
C PRO A 203 -26.42 -13.31 -2.03
N ARG A 204 -25.91 -12.12 -1.63
CA ARG A 204 -26.29 -10.84 -2.23
C ARG A 204 -25.51 -10.49 -3.48
N ILE A 205 -24.43 -11.24 -3.79
CA ILE A 205 -23.60 -10.90 -4.96
C ILE A 205 -24.38 -11.12 -6.26
N ASN A 206 -24.42 -10.07 -7.09
CA ASN A 206 -25.23 -10.08 -8.32
C ASN A 206 -24.44 -10.61 -9.52
N ILE A 207 -24.01 -11.88 -9.45
CA ILE A 207 -23.40 -12.58 -10.58
C ILE A 207 -24.52 -13.16 -11.44
N ASN A 208 -24.72 -12.64 -12.64
CA ASN A 208 -25.73 -13.08 -13.59
C ASN A 208 -25.22 -14.20 -14.49
N THR A 209 -26.05 -15.20 -14.76
CA THR A 209 -25.76 -16.24 -15.76
C THR A 209 -26.18 -15.74 -17.15
N ILE A 210 -25.27 -15.79 -18.11
CA ILE A 210 -25.53 -15.53 -19.51
C ILE A 210 -25.61 -16.88 -20.21
N TYR A 211 -26.84 -17.28 -20.52
CA TYR A 211 -27.12 -18.61 -21.08
C TYR A 211 -26.32 -18.87 -22.36
N GLY A 212 -25.73 -20.05 -22.47
CA GLY A 212 -24.88 -20.43 -23.61
C GLY A 212 -23.51 -19.74 -23.69
N TYR A 213 -23.19 -18.84 -22.73
CA TYR A 213 -21.93 -18.07 -22.76
C TYR A 213 -21.13 -18.20 -21.45
N GLY A 214 -21.64 -17.68 -20.35
CA GLY A 214 -20.91 -17.66 -19.09
C GLY A 214 -21.56 -16.76 -18.03
N TYR A 215 -20.79 -15.81 -17.45
CA TYR A 215 -21.20 -15.04 -16.29
C TYR A 215 -20.79 -13.58 -16.35
N ARG A 216 -21.53 -12.74 -15.62
CA ARG A 216 -21.26 -11.31 -15.47
C ARG A 216 -21.68 -10.84 -14.08
N LEU A 217 -20.84 -10.04 -13.43
CA LEU A 217 -21.23 -9.27 -12.25
C LEU A 217 -21.83 -7.93 -12.70
N SER A 218 -23.01 -7.60 -12.21
CA SER A 218 -23.75 -6.38 -12.57
C SER A 218 -23.78 -5.37 -11.43
#